data_ea27c7162ab06b4399a2ed1b0685ce5a
#
_entry.id   ea27c7162ab06b4399a2ed1b0685ce5a
#
_cell.length_a   1.000
_cell.length_b   1.000
_cell.length_c   1.000
_cell.angle_alpha   90.00
_cell.angle_beta   90.00
_cell.angle_gamma   90.00
#
_symmetry.space_group_name_H-M   'P 1'
#
loop_
_entity.id
_entity.type
_entity.pdbx_description
1 polymer ?
#
loop_
_entity_poly.entity_id
_entity_poly.type
_entity_poly.pdbx_seq_one_letter_code
_entity_poly.pdbx_strand_id
1 'polypeptide(L)'
;ATMNSYGHDICSTNDSPTISNWIIDSPNTIIESAPNSVPRRSQLLRIAEIYRRLSPMVGKSISYLDAVQERNRGAELHAMICEHLGYSSHIIVSSYPGIPCQLLEVKLQTSPTIDLGLHSPKDGEQIVTVGDTTFFSEDIRYAIFDGKVIGNQVFLQDLYLVAGTDFTNYFPLFQGRGTNAKLQLPLPNDFFD
;
A
#
# COMPACT_ATOMS: atom_id res chain seq x y z
N ALA A 1 21.09 -14.46 -6.44
CA ALA A 1 21.14 -13.07 -6.88
C ALA A 1 20.97 -12.21 -5.64
N THR A 2 21.97 -11.45 -5.30
CA THR A 2 22.10 -10.63 -4.11
C THR A 2 21.09 -9.47 -4.15
N MET A 3 20.36 -9.26 -3.06
CA MET A 3 19.40 -8.18 -2.85
C MET A 3 19.98 -6.75 -3.00
N ASN A 4 21.28 -6.61 -3.20
CA ASN A 4 21.96 -5.32 -3.38
C ASN A 4 21.76 -4.61 -4.73
N SER A 5 20.87 -5.10 -5.60
CA SER A 5 20.62 -4.46 -6.90
C SER A 5 19.30 -3.69 -6.98
N TYR A 6 18.49 -3.74 -5.94
CA TYR A 6 17.28 -2.90 -5.86
C TYR A 6 17.69 -1.63 -5.12
N GLY A 7 17.81 -0.53 -5.87
CA GLY A 7 17.92 0.79 -5.24
C GLY A 7 16.78 0.99 -4.23
N HIS A 8 16.89 2.01 -3.40
CA HIS A 8 15.97 2.32 -2.29
C HIS A 8 14.46 2.36 -2.67
N ASP A 9 14.10 2.17 -3.93
CA ASP A 9 12.74 2.30 -4.44
C ASP A 9 12.31 1.03 -5.17
N ILE A 10 11.58 0.13 -4.50
CA ILE A 10 10.95 -1.00 -5.16
C ILE A 10 9.57 -0.58 -5.67
N CYS A 11 9.38 -0.67 -6.98
CA CYS A 11 8.08 -0.51 -7.60
C CYS A 11 7.85 -1.65 -8.58
N SER A 12 6.72 -2.37 -8.44
CA SER A 12 6.30 -3.35 -9.46
C SER A 12 6.13 -2.66 -10.80
N THR A 13 6.56 -3.32 -11.87
CA THR A 13 6.48 -2.76 -13.22
C THR A 13 5.07 -2.79 -13.80
N ASN A 14 4.24 -3.73 -13.34
CA ASN A 14 2.91 -3.96 -13.89
C ASN A 14 1.86 -4.13 -12.78
N ASP A 15 0.65 -3.72 -13.10
CA ASP A 15 -0.55 -4.10 -12.38
C ASP A 15 -0.98 -5.53 -12.74
N SER A 16 -1.87 -6.13 -11.93
CA SER A 16 -2.48 -7.41 -12.28
C SER A 16 -3.29 -7.31 -13.59
N PRO A 17 -3.46 -8.41 -14.33
CA PRO A 17 -4.26 -8.42 -15.55
C PRO A 17 -5.70 -7.93 -15.36
N THR A 18 -6.32 -8.24 -14.20
CA THR A 18 -7.68 -7.83 -13.87
C THR A 18 -7.79 -6.30 -13.82
N ILE A 19 -6.80 -5.62 -13.23
CA ILE A 19 -6.76 -4.16 -13.12
C ILE A 19 -6.59 -3.48 -14.47
N SER A 20 -5.89 -4.10 -15.42
CA SER A 20 -5.48 -3.47 -16.68
C SER A 20 -6.64 -2.81 -17.44
N ASN A 21 -7.84 -3.41 -17.40
CA ASN A 21 -9.04 -2.88 -18.06
C ASN A 21 -9.75 -1.75 -17.27
N TRP A 22 -9.22 -1.39 -16.10
CA TRP A 22 -9.80 -0.42 -15.19
C TRP A 22 -8.95 0.84 -15.05
N ILE A 23 -7.80 0.85 -15.70
CA ILE A 23 -6.81 1.92 -15.60
C ILE A 23 -7.26 3.15 -16.39
N ILE A 24 -6.89 4.31 -15.87
CA ILE A 24 -7.04 5.60 -16.55
C ILE A 24 -6.17 5.64 -17.80
N ASP A 25 -6.77 5.89 -18.96
CA ASP A 25 -6.03 5.97 -20.22
C ASP A 25 -5.35 7.31 -20.45
N SER A 26 -5.81 8.37 -19.76
CA SER A 26 -5.28 9.72 -19.92
C SER A 26 -4.73 10.26 -18.60
N PRO A 27 -3.50 10.79 -18.57
CA PRO A 27 -2.90 11.36 -17.35
C PRO A 27 -3.64 12.59 -16.81
N ASN A 28 -4.47 13.23 -17.61
CA ASN A 28 -5.26 14.41 -17.24
C ASN A 28 -6.68 14.05 -16.75
N THR A 29 -7.02 12.77 -16.66
CA THR A 29 -8.33 12.36 -16.15
C THR A 29 -8.43 12.70 -14.67
N ILE A 30 -9.48 13.43 -14.30
CA ILE A 30 -9.80 13.73 -12.91
C ILE A 30 -10.34 12.44 -12.27
N ILE A 31 -9.85 12.10 -11.08
CA ILE A 31 -10.38 11.01 -10.29
C ILE A 31 -11.68 11.49 -9.65
N GLU A 32 -12.80 10.95 -10.11
CA GLU A 32 -14.14 11.31 -9.62
C GLU A 32 -14.62 10.44 -8.46
N SER A 33 -13.96 9.29 -8.26
CA SER A 33 -14.33 8.35 -7.20
C SER A 33 -13.85 8.85 -5.83
N ALA A 34 -14.67 8.67 -4.79
CA ALA A 34 -14.21 8.91 -3.42
C ALA A 34 -13.23 7.81 -2.99
N PRO A 35 -12.25 8.10 -2.11
CA PRO A 35 -11.24 7.13 -1.69
C PRO A 35 -11.81 5.82 -1.13
N ASN A 36 -12.95 5.91 -0.44
CA ASN A 36 -13.64 4.81 0.21
C ASN A 36 -14.71 4.12 -0.67
N SER A 37 -14.85 4.54 -1.93
CA SER A 37 -15.78 3.89 -2.86
C SER A 37 -15.19 2.62 -3.46
N VAL A 38 -16.04 1.80 -4.07
CA VAL A 38 -15.56 0.67 -4.88
C VAL A 38 -14.82 1.16 -6.12
N PRO A 39 -13.96 0.33 -6.73
CA PRO A 39 -13.30 0.67 -7.99
C PRO A 39 -14.29 1.04 -9.09
N ARG A 40 -13.90 1.95 -9.96
CA ARG A 40 -14.67 2.31 -11.16
C ARG A 40 -13.81 2.14 -12.41
N ARG A 41 -14.43 1.71 -13.51
CA ARG A 41 -13.74 1.59 -14.81
C ARG A 41 -13.13 2.93 -15.22
N SER A 42 -11.92 2.89 -15.77
CA SER A 42 -11.16 4.06 -16.20
C SER A 42 -10.91 5.11 -15.08
N GLN A 43 -10.86 4.66 -13.81
CA GLN A 43 -10.58 5.52 -12.66
C GLN A 43 -9.41 5.01 -11.80
N LEU A 44 -8.84 3.83 -12.11
CA LEU A 44 -7.66 3.33 -11.42
C LEU A 44 -6.39 3.93 -12.02
N LEU A 45 -5.53 4.44 -11.16
CA LEU A 45 -4.18 4.85 -11.55
C LEU A 45 -3.32 3.62 -11.85
N ARG A 46 -2.40 3.71 -12.81
CA ARG A 46 -1.34 2.70 -12.98
C ARG A 46 -0.46 2.66 -11.74
N ILE A 47 0.11 1.50 -11.43
CA ILE A 47 1.01 1.37 -10.27
C ILE A 47 2.18 2.36 -10.35
N ALA A 48 2.77 2.56 -11.52
CA ALA A 48 3.81 3.54 -11.73
C ALA A 48 3.36 4.99 -11.47
N GLU A 49 2.09 5.33 -11.77
CA GLU A 49 1.53 6.65 -11.50
C GLU A 49 1.26 6.83 -9.99
N ILE A 50 0.80 5.78 -9.30
CA ILE A 50 0.68 5.80 -7.84
C ILE A 50 2.05 6.07 -7.21
N TYR A 51 3.09 5.34 -7.66
CA TYR A 51 4.46 5.54 -7.18
C TYR A 51 4.92 6.98 -7.40
N ARG A 52 4.76 7.51 -8.61
CA ARG A 52 5.14 8.90 -8.95
C ARG A 52 4.45 9.92 -8.05
N ARG A 53 3.18 9.69 -7.69
CA ARG A 53 2.43 10.60 -6.81
C ARG A 53 2.82 10.48 -5.35
N LEU A 54 3.16 9.28 -4.89
CA LEU A 54 3.48 9.03 -3.49
C LEU A 54 4.98 9.23 -3.17
N SER A 55 5.88 9.08 -4.13
CA SER A 55 7.32 9.23 -3.91
C SER A 55 7.73 10.59 -3.29
N PRO A 56 7.05 11.75 -3.56
CA PRO A 56 7.36 13.01 -2.88
C PRO A 56 7.03 13.02 -1.38
N MET A 57 6.42 11.97 -0.85
CA MET A 57 6.22 11.80 0.59
C MET A 57 7.47 11.32 1.30
N VAL A 58 8.39 10.67 0.60
CA VAL A 58 9.71 10.28 1.15
C VAL A 58 10.45 11.53 1.59
N GLY A 59 11.05 11.49 2.78
CA GLY A 59 11.67 12.64 3.43
C GLY A 59 10.73 13.52 4.25
N LYS A 60 9.41 13.31 4.18
CA LYS A 60 8.45 13.98 5.05
C LYS A 60 8.32 13.26 6.39
N SER A 61 7.75 13.93 7.36
CA SER A 61 7.45 13.33 8.68
C SER A 61 5.96 13.43 8.98
N ILE A 62 5.49 12.46 9.76
CA ILE A 62 4.18 12.45 10.39
C ILE A 62 4.34 12.42 11.90
N SER A 63 3.30 12.80 12.63
CA SER A 63 3.34 12.82 14.09
C SER A 63 3.46 11.40 14.65
N TYR A 64 4.44 11.18 15.52
CA TYR A 64 4.54 9.96 16.32
C TYR A 64 3.72 10.14 17.59
N LEU A 65 2.53 9.61 17.57
CA LEU A 65 1.66 9.59 18.73
C LEU A 65 1.81 8.22 19.41
N ASP A 66 1.83 8.18 20.75
CA ASP A 66 1.98 6.95 21.53
C ASP A 66 1.09 5.79 21.06
N ALA A 67 1.41 4.55 21.46
CA ALA A 67 0.71 3.33 21.05
C ALA A 67 -0.83 3.37 21.20
N VAL A 68 -1.35 4.17 22.12
CA VAL A 68 -2.79 4.46 22.27
C VAL A 68 -3.35 5.24 21.08
N GLN A 69 -2.49 5.85 20.27
CA GLN A 69 -2.86 6.73 19.15
C GLN A 69 -2.40 6.19 17.79
N GLU A 70 -2.12 4.89 17.66
CA GLU A 70 -1.79 4.26 16.36
C GLU A 70 -2.84 4.55 15.28
N ARG A 71 -4.12 4.66 15.67
CA ARG A 71 -5.19 5.07 14.77
C ARG A 71 -4.97 6.46 14.17
N ASN A 72 -4.45 7.40 14.96
CA ASN A 72 -4.24 8.78 14.51
C ASN A 72 -3.06 8.88 13.54
N ARG A 73 -2.00 8.07 13.73
CA ARG A 73 -0.88 7.96 12.77
C ARG A 73 -1.36 7.43 11.43
N GLY A 74 -2.14 6.35 11.47
CA GLY A 74 -2.74 5.77 10.26
C GLY A 74 -3.63 6.80 9.55
N ALA A 75 -4.35 7.61 10.31
CA ALA A 75 -5.21 8.66 9.79
C ALA A 75 -4.42 9.78 9.09
N GLU A 76 -3.35 10.28 9.71
CA GLU A 76 -2.50 11.32 9.12
C GLU A 76 -1.83 10.84 7.84
N LEU A 77 -1.21 9.66 7.86
CA LEU A 77 -0.61 9.06 6.67
C LEU A 77 -1.65 8.85 5.56
N HIS A 78 -2.83 8.33 5.90
CA HIS A 78 -3.89 8.10 4.93
C HIS A 78 -4.37 9.41 4.29
N ALA A 79 -4.53 10.48 5.09
CA ALA A 79 -4.90 11.79 4.57
C ALA A 79 -3.86 12.34 3.59
N MET A 80 -2.57 12.25 3.93
CA MET A 80 -1.47 12.65 3.05
C MET A 80 -1.47 11.85 1.74
N ILE A 81 -1.71 10.54 1.81
CA ILE A 81 -1.78 9.69 0.62
C ILE A 81 -2.95 10.09 -0.26
N CYS A 82 -4.14 10.29 0.31
CA CYS A 82 -5.30 10.73 -0.45
C CYS A 82 -5.03 12.06 -1.17
N GLU A 83 -4.43 13.02 -0.48
CA GLU A 83 -4.03 14.31 -1.08
C GLU A 83 -3.06 14.13 -2.25
N HIS A 84 -1.99 13.33 -2.07
CA HIS A 84 -1.00 13.08 -3.12
C HIS A 84 -1.59 12.30 -4.31
N LEU A 85 -2.56 11.43 -4.07
CA LEU A 85 -3.29 10.76 -5.13
C LEU A 85 -4.26 11.68 -5.87
N GLY A 86 -4.57 12.86 -5.32
CA GLY A 86 -5.44 13.87 -5.94
C GLY A 86 -6.88 13.84 -5.44
N TYR A 87 -7.15 13.24 -4.28
CA TYR A 87 -8.46 13.27 -3.65
C TYR A 87 -8.65 14.52 -2.80
N SER A 88 -9.83 15.15 -2.91
CA SER A 88 -10.18 16.33 -2.12
C SER A 88 -10.76 15.99 -0.74
N SER A 89 -11.10 14.74 -0.48
CA SER A 89 -11.65 14.27 0.80
C SER A 89 -10.85 13.12 1.36
N HIS A 90 -10.76 13.04 2.69
CA HIS A 90 -9.98 12.03 3.41
C HIS A 90 -10.87 11.27 4.38
N ILE A 91 -11.91 10.63 3.86
CA ILE A 91 -12.75 9.79 4.72
C ILE A 91 -11.96 8.52 5.04
N ILE A 92 -11.51 8.44 6.30
CA ILE A 92 -10.85 7.25 6.81
C ILE A 92 -11.90 6.19 7.05
N VAL A 93 -11.82 5.11 6.30
CA VAL A 93 -12.61 3.92 6.54
C VAL A 93 -11.64 2.84 7.03
N SER A 94 -12.00 2.20 8.13
CA SER A 94 -11.30 1.03 8.66
C SER A 94 -11.64 -0.20 7.79
N SER A 95 -11.27 -0.17 6.50
CA SER A 95 -11.53 -1.23 5.54
C SER A 95 -10.22 -1.77 4.95
N TYR A 96 -10.29 -2.96 4.40
CA TYR A 96 -9.24 -3.51 3.56
C TYR A 96 -9.77 -3.62 2.11
N PRO A 97 -9.01 -3.16 1.14
CA PRO A 97 -7.80 -2.33 1.27
C PRO A 97 -8.10 -0.92 1.81
N GLY A 98 -7.10 -0.23 2.37
CA GLY A 98 -7.26 1.09 2.99
C GLY A 98 -7.76 2.19 2.05
N ILE A 99 -7.51 2.07 0.74
CA ILE A 99 -8.06 2.94 -0.33
C ILE A 99 -8.75 2.06 -1.37
N PRO A 100 -10.00 1.64 -1.11
CA PRO A 100 -10.69 0.65 -1.93
C PRO A 100 -10.85 1.07 -3.39
N CYS A 101 -11.14 2.33 -3.68
CA CYS A 101 -11.33 2.82 -5.05
C CYS A 101 -10.10 2.67 -5.93
N GLN A 102 -8.90 2.53 -5.33
CA GLN A 102 -7.64 2.27 -6.02
C GLN A 102 -7.11 0.86 -5.77
N LEU A 103 -7.83 -0.02 -5.08
CA LEU A 103 -7.33 -1.33 -4.66
C LEU A 103 -5.94 -1.22 -4.01
N LEU A 104 -5.76 -0.21 -3.14
CA LEU A 104 -4.48 0.13 -2.55
C LEU A 104 -4.52 -0.05 -1.04
N GLU A 105 -3.68 -0.94 -0.54
CA GLU A 105 -3.41 -1.09 0.89
C GLU A 105 -2.18 -0.28 1.27
N VAL A 106 -2.25 0.38 2.41
CA VAL A 106 -1.17 1.24 2.90
C VAL A 106 -0.61 0.66 4.20
N LYS A 107 0.70 0.55 4.28
CA LYS A 107 1.42 0.12 5.46
C LYS A 107 2.50 1.12 5.83
N LEU A 108 2.62 1.42 7.13
CA LEU A 108 3.74 2.13 7.69
C LEU A 108 4.51 1.17 8.60
N GLN A 109 5.77 0.99 8.30
CA GLN A 109 6.66 0.12 9.06
C GLN A 109 7.68 0.97 9.82
N THR A 110 7.82 0.71 11.10
CA THR A 110 8.85 1.30 11.97
C THR A 110 9.70 0.21 12.65
N SER A 111 9.56 -1.02 12.18
CA SER A 111 10.24 -2.23 12.66
C SER A 111 10.55 -3.14 11.47
N PRO A 112 11.49 -4.08 11.59
CA PRO A 112 11.90 -4.96 10.48
C PRO A 112 10.87 -6.06 10.14
N THR A 113 9.58 -5.81 10.37
CA THR A 113 8.50 -6.74 10.04
C THR A 113 7.34 -6.01 9.39
N ILE A 114 6.81 -6.53 8.29
CA ILE A 114 5.58 -6.02 7.67
C ILE A 114 4.39 -6.78 8.26
N ASP A 115 3.49 -6.06 8.94
CA ASP A 115 2.23 -6.63 9.42
C ASP A 115 1.16 -6.50 8.32
N LEU A 116 0.87 -7.60 7.63
CA LEU A 116 -0.17 -7.65 6.61
C LEU A 116 -1.59 -7.76 7.22
N GLY A 117 -1.70 -7.99 8.51
CA GLY A 117 -2.98 -8.23 9.16
C GLY A 117 -3.56 -9.60 8.82
N LEU A 118 -4.86 -9.64 8.49
CA LEU A 118 -5.59 -10.89 8.22
C LEU A 118 -5.57 -11.30 6.75
N HIS A 119 -5.14 -10.43 5.85
CA HIS A 119 -5.25 -10.61 4.40
C HIS A 119 -3.88 -10.85 3.78
N SER A 120 -3.73 -11.98 3.12
CA SER A 120 -2.51 -12.30 2.36
C SER A 120 -2.75 -12.10 0.87
N PRO A 121 -1.81 -11.51 0.12
CA PRO A 121 -1.92 -11.40 -1.33
C PRO A 121 -2.03 -12.74 -2.06
N LYS A 122 -1.72 -13.87 -1.39
CA LYS A 122 -1.78 -15.23 -1.96
C LYS A 122 -2.99 -16.06 -1.54
N ASP A 123 -3.86 -15.54 -0.69
CA ASP A 123 -4.97 -16.35 -0.16
C ASP A 123 -6.11 -16.57 -1.17
N GLY A 124 -6.08 -15.86 -2.33
CA GLY A 124 -7.14 -15.95 -3.32
C GLY A 124 -8.49 -15.46 -2.77
N GLU A 125 -8.46 -14.60 -1.74
CA GLU A 125 -9.66 -14.06 -1.12
C GLU A 125 -10.36 -13.09 -2.06
N GLN A 126 -11.67 -13.22 -2.20
CA GLN A 126 -12.48 -12.27 -2.93
C GLN A 126 -12.59 -10.97 -2.12
N ILE A 127 -12.17 -9.86 -2.71
CA ILE A 127 -12.18 -8.54 -2.06
C ILE A 127 -13.44 -7.77 -2.42
N VAL A 128 -13.73 -7.61 -3.69
CA VAL A 128 -14.92 -6.90 -4.15
C VAL A 128 -15.32 -7.33 -5.56
N THR A 129 -16.63 -7.36 -5.81
CA THR A 129 -17.19 -7.55 -7.16
C THR A 129 -17.86 -6.27 -7.62
N VAL A 130 -17.52 -5.81 -8.81
CA VAL A 130 -18.09 -4.62 -9.44
C VAL A 130 -18.56 -5.00 -10.85
N GLY A 131 -19.87 -5.05 -11.04
CA GLY A 131 -20.47 -5.55 -12.28
C GLY A 131 -20.12 -7.02 -12.53
N ASP A 132 -19.45 -7.28 -13.62
CA ASP A 132 -18.99 -8.59 -14.06
C ASP A 132 -17.55 -8.96 -13.64
N THR A 133 -16.88 -8.06 -12.93
CA THR A 133 -15.47 -8.22 -12.53
C THR A 133 -15.35 -8.43 -11.03
N THR A 134 -14.67 -9.49 -10.64
CA THR A 134 -14.29 -9.75 -9.24
C THR A 134 -12.81 -9.51 -9.05
N PHE A 135 -12.47 -8.71 -8.05
CA PHE A 135 -11.10 -8.48 -7.62
C PHE A 135 -10.76 -9.36 -6.43
N PHE A 136 -9.58 -9.93 -6.45
CA PHE A 136 -9.06 -10.83 -5.44
C PHE A 136 -7.88 -10.20 -4.68
N SER A 137 -7.42 -10.86 -3.62
CA SER A 137 -6.30 -10.39 -2.80
C SER A 137 -5.02 -10.15 -3.61
N GLU A 138 -4.79 -10.89 -4.68
CA GLU A 138 -3.67 -10.72 -5.61
C GLU A 138 -3.77 -9.45 -6.48
N ASP A 139 -4.97 -8.87 -6.60
CA ASP A 139 -5.17 -7.62 -7.34
C ASP A 139 -4.89 -6.38 -6.47
N ILE A 140 -4.71 -6.56 -5.15
CA ILE A 140 -4.40 -5.45 -4.25
C ILE A 140 -2.96 -4.99 -4.46
N ARG A 141 -2.77 -3.68 -4.45
CA ARG A 141 -1.46 -3.04 -4.48
C ARG A 141 -1.09 -2.57 -3.09
N TYR A 142 0.17 -2.71 -2.72
CA TYR A 142 0.68 -2.40 -1.39
C TYR A 142 1.65 -1.23 -1.46
N ALA A 143 1.31 -0.10 -0.84
CA ALA A 143 2.21 1.01 -0.58
C ALA A 143 2.77 0.85 0.84
N ILE A 144 4.04 0.48 0.93
CA ILE A 144 4.72 0.22 2.19
C ILE A 144 5.73 1.36 2.40
N PHE A 145 5.48 2.18 3.40
CA PHE A 145 6.43 3.21 3.83
C PHE A 145 7.31 2.66 4.94
N ASP A 146 8.62 2.74 4.76
CA ASP A 146 9.57 2.60 5.85
C ASP A 146 9.64 3.91 6.63
N GLY A 147 9.56 3.82 7.94
CA GLY A 147 9.51 4.98 8.82
C GLY A 147 10.49 4.86 9.99
N LYS A 148 11.31 5.88 10.16
CA LYS A 148 12.20 6.01 11.31
C LYS A 148 11.62 6.92 12.37
N VAL A 149 11.48 6.40 13.58
CA VAL A 149 11.02 7.19 14.73
C VAL A 149 12.18 8.05 15.25
N ILE A 150 11.98 9.36 15.27
CA ILE A 150 12.91 10.34 15.83
C ILE A 150 12.11 11.31 16.71
N GLY A 151 12.29 11.23 18.02
CA GLY A 151 11.48 12.00 18.97
C GLY A 151 9.99 11.68 18.83
N ASN A 152 9.18 12.69 18.59
CA ASN A 152 7.73 12.57 18.43
C ASN A 152 7.28 12.53 16.96
N GLN A 153 8.17 12.16 16.05
CA GLN A 153 7.88 12.10 14.63
C GLN A 153 8.31 10.76 14.02
N VAL A 154 7.62 10.35 12.98
CA VAL A 154 8.06 9.26 12.10
C VAL A 154 8.47 9.90 10.77
N PHE A 155 9.73 9.76 10.41
CA PHE A 155 10.26 10.19 9.13
C PHE A 155 10.07 9.05 8.12
N LEU A 156 9.43 9.35 6.99
CA LEU A 156 9.25 8.41 5.89
C LEU A 156 10.57 8.34 5.12
N GLN A 157 11.29 7.22 5.26
CA GLN A 157 12.61 7.03 4.66
C GLN A 157 12.51 6.52 3.24
N ASP A 158 11.67 5.51 3.02
CA ASP A 158 11.52 4.85 1.73
C ASP A 158 10.06 4.49 1.45
N LEU A 159 9.76 4.28 0.16
CA LEU A 159 8.48 3.81 -0.34
C LEU A 159 8.67 2.57 -1.22
N TYR A 160 8.00 1.49 -0.88
CA TYR A 160 7.91 0.28 -1.69
C TYR A 160 6.48 0.15 -2.20
N LEU A 161 6.31 0.05 -3.51
CA LEU A 161 5.00 -0.11 -4.13
C LEU A 161 4.94 -1.40 -4.92
N VAL A 162 4.18 -2.38 -4.42
CA VAL A 162 4.20 -3.74 -4.94
C VAL A 162 2.79 -4.22 -5.28
N ALA A 163 2.62 -4.78 -6.47
CA ALA A 163 1.41 -5.50 -6.85
C ALA A 163 1.30 -6.80 -6.04
N GLY A 164 0.09 -7.20 -5.65
CA GLY A 164 -0.13 -8.45 -4.92
C GLY A 164 0.42 -9.67 -5.65
N THR A 165 0.31 -9.70 -6.99
CA THR A 165 0.91 -10.73 -7.84
C THR A 165 2.42 -10.87 -7.68
N ASP A 166 3.12 -9.75 -7.43
CA ASP A 166 4.58 -9.69 -7.30
C ASP A 166 5.04 -9.75 -5.84
N PHE A 167 4.12 -9.64 -4.88
CA PHE A 167 4.45 -9.41 -3.48
C PHE A 167 5.50 -10.37 -2.94
N THR A 168 5.36 -11.65 -3.23
CA THR A 168 6.29 -12.69 -2.74
C THR A 168 7.62 -12.75 -3.48
N ASN A 169 7.76 -12.05 -4.59
CA ASN A 169 9.04 -11.91 -5.28
C ASN A 169 9.99 -10.99 -4.49
N TYR A 170 9.40 -10.01 -3.79
CA TYR A 170 10.14 -9.03 -2.99
C TYR A 170 10.11 -9.37 -1.50
N PHE A 171 8.98 -9.85 -1.00
CA PHE A 171 8.75 -10.12 0.41
C PHE A 171 8.41 -11.60 0.61
N PRO A 172 9.39 -12.46 0.93
CA PRO A 172 9.14 -13.88 1.16
C PRO A 172 8.23 -14.05 2.37
N LEU A 173 7.10 -14.74 2.19
CA LEU A 173 6.20 -15.07 3.27
C LEU A 173 6.89 -16.03 4.24
N PHE A 174 6.94 -15.66 5.51
CA PHE A 174 7.46 -16.54 6.54
C PHE A 174 6.43 -17.66 6.81
N GLN A 175 6.82 -18.93 6.68
CA GLN A 175 5.99 -20.06 7.05
C GLN A 175 5.88 -20.12 8.57
N GLY A 176 4.79 -19.64 9.11
CA GLY A 176 4.48 -19.74 10.51
C GLY A 176 3.16 -19.02 10.81
N ARG A 177 2.04 -19.69 10.55
CA ARG A 177 0.79 -19.34 11.23
C ARG A 177 0.99 -19.62 12.73
N GLY A 178 1.57 -18.64 13.44
CA GLY A 178 1.48 -18.59 14.88
C GLY A 178 0.02 -18.47 15.30
N THR A 179 -0.28 -18.79 16.53
CA THR A 179 -1.61 -18.76 17.16
C THR A 179 -2.36 -17.40 17.09
N ASN A 180 -1.74 -16.36 16.58
CA ASN A 180 -2.36 -15.07 16.24
C ASN A 180 -2.56 -15.03 14.71
N ALA A 181 -3.78 -14.79 14.29
CA ALA A 181 -4.21 -14.75 12.88
C ALA A 181 -3.57 -13.64 12.02
N LYS A 182 -2.56 -12.93 12.52
CA LYS A 182 -1.84 -11.87 11.81
C LYS A 182 -0.63 -12.43 11.08
N LEU A 183 -0.53 -12.13 9.80
CA LEU A 183 0.62 -12.45 8.98
C LEU A 183 1.69 -11.36 9.17
N GLN A 184 2.85 -11.74 9.72
CA GLN A 184 4.01 -10.87 9.87
C GLN A 184 5.15 -11.38 8.99
N LEU A 185 5.80 -10.48 8.30
CA LEU A 185 6.95 -10.77 7.45
C LEU A 185 8.19 -10.18 8.08
N PRO A 186 9.14 -11.00 8.57
CA PRO A 186 10.42 -10.49 8.99
C PRO A 186 11.22 -10.04 7.76
N LEU A 187 11.74 -8.83 7.82
CA LEU A 187 12.71 -8.33 6.86
C LEU A 187 14.12 -8.58 7.40
N PRO A 188 15.11 -8.83 6.54
CA PRO A 188 16.51 -8.86 6.97
C PRO A 188 16.88 -7.55 7.69
N ASN A 189 17.77 -7.63 8.68
CA ASN A 189 18.17 -6.45 9.48
C ASN A 189 18.84 -5.35 8.63
N ASP A 190 19.34 -5.69 7.46
CA ASP A 190 20.00 -4.84 6.46
C ASP A 190 19.10 -4.51 5.26
N PHE A 191 17.80 -4.80 5.35
CA PHE A 191 16.89 -4.60 4.23
C PHE A 191 16.73 -3.12 3.86
N PHE A 192 16.89 -2.24 4.84
CA PHE A 192 16.74 -0.78 4.70
C PHE A 192 18.09 -0.03 4.79
N ASP A 193 19.21 -0.75 4.88
CA ASP A 193 20.57 -0.20 4.81
C ASP A 193 21.04 -0.20 3.32
#